data_fa29c8018567c3766bf5ac51052a3ad2
#
_entry.id   fa29c8018567c3766bf5ac51052a3ad2
#
_cell.length_a   1.000
_cell.length_b   1.000
_cell.length_c   1.000
_cell.angle_alpha   90.00
_cell.angle_beta   90.00
_cell.angle_gamma   90.00
#
_symmetry.space_group_name_H-M   'P 1'
#
loop_
_entity.id
_entity.type
_entity.pdbx_description
1 polymer ?
#
loop_
_entity_poly.entity_id
_entity_poly.type
_entity_poly.pdbx_seq_one_letter_code
_entity_poly.pdbx_strand_id
1 'polypeptide(L)'
;QTSLPLKMVVVDQAENIIEQSSFTQINIIKDKNLDWFKPEVDSSKNYIFDDKIVGQGVVKNRFWALQKIPPGYKEVDFISKRIPGLNILSHQLVFSDGLSYISLFIKPISRGQKPKVGHVNLGVNNICARYQNGYQIMAVGSVPLITCNNFSESIKF
;
A
#
# COMPACT_ATOMS: atom_id res chain seq x y z
N GLN A 1 20.43 12.46 25.46
CA GLN A 1 19.93 11.23 24.81
C GLN A 1 18.86 11.64 23.82
N THR A 2 18.98 11.19 22.55
CA THR A 2 18.12 11.63 21.45
C THR A 2 16.92 10.72 21.22
N SER A 3 16.84 9.56 21.88
CA SER A 3 15.77 8.54 21.72
C SER A 3 15.47 8.18 20.24
N LEU A 4 16.46 8.33 19.36
CA LEU A 4 16.31 7.98 17.95
C LEU A 4 16.44 6.46 17.78
N PRO A 5 15.52 5.80 17.05
CA PRO A 5 15.69 4.39 16.71
C PRO A 5 16.86 4.25 15.72
N LEU A 6 17.87 3.47 16.08
CA LEU A 6 19.08 3.26 15.27
C LEU A 6 18.98 2.01 14.39
N LYS A 7 18.13 1.08 14.77
CA LYS A 7 17.90 -0.17 14.07
C LYS A 7 16.46 -0.62 14.27
N MET A 8 15.85 -1.11 13.20
CA MET A 8 14.56 -1.77 13.21
C MET A 8 14.72 -3.17 12.60
N VAL A 9 14.10 -4.16 13.22
CA VAL A 9 14.09 -5.54 12.72
C VAL A 9 12.66 -6.04 12.74
N VAL A 10 12.20 -6.57 11.62
CA VAL A 10 10.92 -7.29 11.52
C VAL A 10 11.22 -8.77 11.49
N VAL A 11 10.59 -9.52 12.37
CA VAL A 11 10.76 -10.98 12.50
C VAL A 11 9.42 -11.68 12.28
N ASP A 12 9.45 -12.91 11.80
CA ASP A 12 8.27 -13.77 11.73
C ASP A 12 8.01 -14.46 13.10
N GLN A 13 6.96 -15.31 13.13
CA GLN A 13 6.61 -16.06 14.36
C GLN A 13 7.67 -17.09 14.78
N ALA A 14 8.57 -17.46 13.88
CA ALA A 14 9.67 -18.38 14.13
C ALA A 14 11.00 -17.63 14.41
N GLU A 15 10.91 -16.31 14.67
CA GLU A 15 12.05 -15.41 14.94
C GLU A 15 13.03 -15.24 13.76
N ASN A 16 12.66 -15.65 12.54
CA ASN A 16 13.47 -15.35 11.36
C ASN A 16 13.36 -13.88 10.98
N ILE A 17 14.50 -13.29 10.66
CA ILE A 17 14.53 -11.89 10.20
C ILE A 17 13.96 -11.80 8.79
N ILE A 18 12.83 -11.09 8.63
CA ILE A 18 12.20 -10.80 7.35
C ILE A 18 12.78 -9.53 6.75
N GLU A 19 12.97 -8.51 7.60
CA GLU A 19 13.45 -7.20 7.19
C GLU A 19 14.32 -6.60 8.30
N GLN A 20 15.38 -5.89 7.90
CA GLN A 20 16.21 -5.13 8.81
C GLN A 20 16.60 -3.80 8.18
N SER A 21 16.36 -2.73 8.91
CA SER A 21 16.81 -1.38 8.59
C SER A 21 17.69 -0.84 9.69
N SER A 22 18.83 -0.28 9.35
CA SER A 22 19.74 0.33 10.31
C SER A 22 20.45 1.53 9.71
N PHE A 23 20.75 2.51 10.53
CA PHE A 23 21.64 3.60 10.14
C PHE A 23 23.08 3.13 10.19
N THR A 24 23.82 3.31 9.12
CA THR A 24 25.27 3.08 9.07
C THR A 24 26.05 4.26 9.65
N GLN A 25 25.46 5.45 9.56
CA GLN A 25 26.03 6.68 10.11
C GLN A 25 24.93 7.67 10.46
N ILE A 26 25.05 8.34 11.61
CA ILE A 26 24.17 9.43 12.02
C ILE A 26 25.00 10.63 12.42
N ASN A 27 24.71 11.78 11.84
CA ASN A 27 25.27 13.06 12.23
C ASN A 27 24.17 13.96 12.78
N ILE A 28 24.33 14.42 14.02
CA ILE A 28 23.42 15.40 14.61
C ILE A 28 23.93 16.79 14.24
N ILE A 29 23.20 17.45 13.39
CA ILE A 29 23.53 18.77 12.87
C ILE A 29 22.77 19.81 13.66
N LYS A 30 23.46 20.83 14.17
CA LYS A 30 22.83 21.94 14.87
C LYS A 30 22.33 23.04 13.93
N ASP A 31 22.84 23.04 12.70
CA ASP A 31 22.48 24.03 11.69
C ASP A 31 21.15 23.62 11.02
N LYS A 32 20.24 24.61 10.88
CA LYS A 32 18.92 24.45 10.31
C LYS A 32 18.87 24.89 8.83
N ASN A 33 19.92 24.67 8.07
CA ASN A 33 19.88 25.00 6.66
C ASN A 33 18.89 24.08 5.93
N LEU A 34 17.68 24.60 5.65
CA LEU A 34 16.61 23.87 4.95
C LEU A 34 16.94 23.61 3.47
N ASP A 35 17.95 24.29 2.90
CA ASP A 35 18.35 24.08 1.51
C ASP A 35 18.93 22.68 1.28
N TRP A 36 19.45 22.02 2.32
CA TRP A 36 19.93 20.64 2.25
C TRP A 36 18.84 19.62 1.90
N PHE A 37 17.56 19.97 2.14
CA PHE A 37 16.42 19.13 1.84
C PHE A 37 15.77 19.45 0.50
N LYS A 38 16.31 20.45 -0.24
CA LYS A 38 15.84 20.75 -1.58
C LYS A 38 16.46 19.75 -2.55
N PRO A 39 15.64 19.06 -3.38
CA PRO A 39 16.19 18.19 -4.41
C PRO A 39 16.99 19.03 -5.43
N GLU A 40 18.18 18.58 -5.78
CA GLU A 40 18.90 19.11 -6.92
C GLU A 40 18.20 18.64 -8.20
N VAL A 41 17.39 19.50 -8.78
CA VAL A 41 16.71 19.22 -10.04
C VAL A 41 17.59 19.71 -11.17
N ASP A 42 18.13 18.79 -11.96
CA ASP A 42 18.88 19.09 -13.17
C ASP A 42 17.92 19.61 -14.25
N SER A 43 17.86 20.93 -14.41
CA SER A 43 16.96 21.58 -15.37
C SER A 43 17.25 21.23 -16.84
N SER A 44 18.37 20.57 -17.13
CA SER A 44 18.69 20.09 -18.49
C SER A 44 17.98 18.76 -18.83
N LYS A 45 17.42 18.07 -17.86
CA LYS A 45 16.68 16.82 -18.04
C LYS A 45 15.18 17.07 -18.10
N ASN A 46 14.53 16.44 -19.07
CA ASN A 46 13.07 16.43 -19.13
C ASN A 46 12.52 15.50 -18.05
N TYR A 47 12.04 16.06 -16.96
CA TYR A 47 11.27 15.32 -15.96
C TYR A 47 9.81 15.26 -16.39
N ILE A 48 9.25 14.06 -16.40
CA ILE A 48 7.79 13.91 -16.56
C ILE A 48 7.21 14.08 -15.16
N PHE A 49 6.69 15.26 -14.88
CA PHE A 49 5.85 15.46 -13.70
C PHE A 49 4.48 14.87 -14.02
N ASP A 50 4.14 13.77 -13.35
CA ASP A 50 2.81 13.17 -13.48
C ASP A 50 1.81 13.93 -12.60
N ASP A 51 1.56 15.20 -12.94
CA ASP A 51 0.53 16.03 -12.30
C ASP A 51 -0.89 15.46 -12.48
N LYS A 52 -1.02 14.40 -13.28
CA LYS A 52 -2.30 13.72 -13.56
C LYS A 52 -2.67 12.63 -12.56
N ILE A 53 -1.84 12.40 -11.54
CA ILE A 53 -2.22 11.53 -10.40
C ILE A 53 -3.37 12.17 -9.59
N VAL A 54 -3.65 13.46 -9.81
CA VAL A 54 -4.75 14.19 -9.17
C VAL A 54 -6.07 14.02 -9.95
N GLY A 55 -6.43 12.79 -10.23
CA GLY A 55 -7.82 12.44 -10.55
C GLY A 55 -8.55 12.01 -9.28
N GLN A 56 -8.45 12.79 -8.22
CA GLN A 56 -9.23 12.61 -6.99
C GLN A 56 -10.68 13.05 -7.22
N GLY A 57 -11.39 12.27 -8.01
CA GLY A 57 -12.83 12.20 -7.85
C GLY A 57 -13.07 11.41 -6.57
N VAL A 58 -13.31 12.06 -5.44
CA VAL A 58 -13.84 11.42 -4.23
C VAL A 58 -15.20 10.84 -4.61
N VAL A 59 -15.20 9.62 -5.14
CA VAL A 59 -16.44 8.87 -5.35
C VAL A 59 -16.90 8.43 -3.96
N LYS A 60 -17.81 9.21 -3.37
CA LYS A 60 -18.37 8.96 -2.05
C LYS A 60 -19.25 7.70 -1.98
N ASN A 61 -19.62 7.11 -3.11
CA ASN A 61 -20.47 5.94 -3.14
C ASN A 61 -19.63 4.66 -3.28
N ARG A 62 -19.33 4.06 -2.15
CA ARG A 62 -18.82 2.69 -2.09
C ARG A 62 -20.00 1.74 -2.32
N PHE A 63 -19.97 0.94 -3.38
CA PHE A 63 -20.96 -0.13 -3.67
C PHE A 63 -20.62 -1.44 -2.95
N TRP A 64 -19.65 -1.42 -2.09
CA TRP A 64 -19.14 -2.49 -1.25
C TRP A 64 -18.95 -2.00 0.18
N ALA A 65 -18.95 -2.92 1.13
CA ALA A 65 -18.75 -2.65 2.54
C ALA A 65 -17.53 -3.40 3.08
N LEU A 66 -16.82 -2.79 4.03
CA LEU A 66 -15.83 -3.47 4.86
C LEU A 66 -16.55 -4.14 6.03
N GLN A 67 -16.40 -5.46 6.20
CA GLN A 67 -17.05 -6.17 7.28
C GLN A 67 -16.17 -6.27 8.53
N LYS A 68 -14.97 -6.81 8.38
CA LYS A 68 -14.09 -7.08 9.52
C LYS A 68 -12.66 -6.74 9.16
N ILE A 69 -12.15 -5.71 9.77
CA ILE A 69 -10.74 -5.32 9.66
C ILE A 69 -9.96 -6.03 10.77
N PRO A 70 -8.79 -6.59 10.50
CA PRO A 70 -7.93 -7.15 11.54
C PRO A 70 -7.65 -6.14 12.66
N PRO A 71 -7.60 -6.56 13.93
CA PRO A 71 -7.36 -5.67 15.05
C PRO A 71 -6.07 -4.86 14.88
N GLY A 72 -6.09 -3.61 15.33
CA GLY A 72 -4.97 -2.68 15.26
C GLY A 72 -4.91 -1.85 13.98
N TYR A 73 -5.46 -2.34 12.86
CA TYR A 73 -5.45 -1.61 11.59
C TYR A 73 -6.54 -0.54 11.52
N LYS A 74 -6.18 0.59 10.92
CA LYS A 74 -7.09 1.70 10.59
C LYS A 74 -6.96 2.06 9.12
N GLU A 75 -8.05 2.44 8.48
CA GLU A 75 -8.02 3.02 7.14
C GLU A 75 -7.32 4.39 7.22
N VAL A 76 -6.22 4.53 6.48
CA VAL A 76 -5.42 5.75 6.46
C VAL A 76 -5.57 6.52 5.14
N ASP A 77 -5.99 5.83 4.07
CA ASP A 77 -6.22 6.47 2.77
C ASP A 77 -7.25 5.70 1.93
N PHE A 78 -7.99 6.44 1.09
CA PHE A 78 -8.92 5.91 0.10
C PHE A 78 -8.79 6.67 -1.20
N ILE A 79 -8.41 5.96 -2.25
CA ILE A 79 -8.23 6.50 -3.59
C ILE A 79 -9.19 5.79 -4.55
N SER A 80 -9.93 6.56 -5.33
CA SER A 80 -10.74 6.07 -6.42
C SER A 80 -10.28 6.68 -7.72
N LYS A 81 -9.80 5.86 -8.66
CA LYS A 81 -9.28 6.34 -9.94
C LYS A 81 -9.72 5.48 -11.10
N ARG A 82 -9.85 6.11 -12.27
CA ARG A 82 -10.09 5.40 -13.53
C ARG A 82 -8.78 4.84 -14.06
N ILE A 83 -8.80 3.59 -14.50
CA ILE A 83 -7.63 2.99 -15.17
C ILE A 83 -7.55 3.57 -16.59
N PRO A 84 -6.44 4.21 -16.97
CA PRO A 84 -6.25 4.75 -18.31
C PRO A 84 -6.49 3.70 -19.39
N GLY A 85 -7.22 4.07 -20.44
CA GLY A 85 -7.50 3.20 -21.59
C GLY A 85 -8.61 2.16 -21.40
N LEU A 86 -9.08 1.89 -20.16
CA LEU A 86 -10.10 0.87 -19.91
C LEU A 86 -11.44 1.43 -19.40
N ASN A 87 -11.53 2.70 -19.07
CA ASN A 87 -12.69 3.35 -18.44
C ASN A 87 -13.23 2.59 -17.21
N ILE A 88 -12.36 1.85 -16.53
CA ILE A 88 -12.67 1.03 -15.35
C ILE A 88 -12.34 1.84 -14.10
N LEU A 89 -13.31 1.91 -13.18
CA LEU A 89 -13.10 2.53 -11.88
C LEU A 89 -12.46 1.49 -10.94
N SER A 90 -11.30 1.83 -10.41
CA SER A 90 -10.57 1.04 -9.41
C SER A 90 -10.57 1.79 -8.08
N HIS A 91 -10.83 1.07 -7.01
CA HIS A 91 -10.71 1.57 -5.64
C HIS A 91 -9.46 1.00 -4.99
N GLN A 92 -8.75 1.86 -4.27
CA GLN A 92 -7.63 1.48 -3.43
C GLN A 92 -7.87 2.01 -2.02
N LEU A 93 -7.79 1.13 -1.04
CA LEU A 93 -7.78 1.47 0.37
C LEU A 93 -6.41 1.15 0.92
N VAL A 94 -5.92 1.99 1.81
CA VAL A 94 -4.67 1.74 2.53
C VAL A 94 -4.99 1.67 4.01
N PHE A 95 -4.49 0.63 4.65
CA PHE A 95 -4.62 0.42 6.09
C PHE A 95 -3.24 0.39 6.73
N SER A 96 -3.16 0.83 7.97
CA SER A 96 -1.94 0.75 8.77
C SER A 96 -2.27 0.48 10.23
N ASP A 97 -1.40 -0.26 10.90
CA ASP A 97 -1.36 -0.44 12.35
C ASP A 97 -0.29 0.43 13.02
N GLY A 98 0.37 1.31 12.24
CA GLY A 98 1.49 2.16 12.68
C GLY A 98 2.88 1.55 12.42
N LEU A 99 2.98 0.26 12.13
CA LEU A 99 4.22 -0.45 11.81
C LEU A 99 4.25 -0.95 10.37
N SER A 100 3.12 -1.44 9.89
CA SER A 100 2.98 -2.00 8.56
C SER A 100 1.86 -1.32 7.78
N TYR A 101 1.90 -1.51 6.47
CA TYR A 101 0.87 -1.04 5.55
C TYR A 101 0.35 -2.19 4.70
N ILE A 102 -0.94 -2.16 4.43
CA ILE A 102 -1.57 -3.05 3.47
C ILE A 102 -2.52 -2.26 2.57
N SER A 103 -2.39 -2.45 1.27
CA SER A 103 -3.26 -1.86 0.26
C SER A 103 -4.26 -2.89 -0.23
N LEU A 104 -5.53 -2.51 -0.27
CA LEU A 104 -6.63 -3.32 -0.78
C LEU A 104 -7.16 -2.69 -2.06
N PHE A 105 -7.05 -3.42 -3.17
CA PHE A 105 -7.48 -2.99 -4.49
C PHE A 105 -8.78 -3.71 -4.87
N ILE A 106 -9.75 -2.95 -5.35
CA ILE A 106 -11.05 -3.46 -5.80
C ILE A 106 -11.30 -2.91 -7.19
N LYS A 107 -11.41 -3.78 -8.18
CA LYS A 107 -11.70 -3.39 -9.56
C LYS A 107 -12.63 -4.40 -10.24
N PRO A 108 -13.53 -3.97 -11.12
CA PRO A 108 -14.29 -4.89 -11.95
C PRO A 108 -13.36 -5.64 -12.91
N ILE A 109 -13.73 -6.87 -13.27
CA ILE A 109 -13.02 -7.66 -14.27
C ILE A 109 -13.63 -7.36 -15.64
N SER A 110 -12.79 -7.06 -16.61
CA SER A 110 -13.21 -6.88 -18.01
C SER A 110 -13.66 -8.19 -18.63
N ARG A 111 -14.59 -8.10 -19.60
CA ARG A 111 -15.09 -9.26 -20.35
C ARG A 111 -13.92 -10.01 -21.00
N GLY A 112 -13.84 -11.32 -20.79
CA GLY A 112 -12.75 -12.18 -21.31
C GLY A 112 -11.50 -12.24 -20.42
N GLN A 113 -11.41 -11.44 -19.37
CA GLN A 113 -10.31 -11.50 -18.41
C GLN A 113 -10.58 -12.60 -17.37
N LYS A 114 -9.59 -13.49 -17.15
CA LYS A 114 -9.69 -14.50 -16.08
C LYS A 114 -9.37 -13.85 -14.72
N PRO A 115 -10.19 -14.10 -13.68
CA PRO A 115 -9.88 -13.63 -12.34
C PRO A 115 -8.63 -14.31 -11.79
N LYS A 116 -7.87 -13.55 -10.99
CA LYS A 116 -6.76 -14.09 -10.21
C LYS A 116 -7.27 -14.47 -8.82
N VAL A 117 -6.97 -15.69 -8.38
CA VAL A 117 -7.36 -16.20 -7.07
C VAL A 117 -6.18 -16.93 -6.45
N GLY A 118 -5.98 -16.77 -5.15
CA GLY A 118 -4.90 -17.39 -4.40
C GLY A 118 -3.96 -16.36 -3.78
N HIS A 119 -2.77 -16.80 -3.46
CA HIS A 119 -1.76 -15.93 -2.85
C HIS A 119 -0.39 -16.14 -3.51
N VAL A 120 0.46 -15.12 -3.39
CA VAL A 120 1.87 -15.17 -3.78
C VAL A 120 2.67 -14.31 -2.80
N ASN A 121 3.87 -14.79 -2.50
CA ASN A 121 4.84 -14.02 -1.74
C ASN A 121 5.87 -13.41 -2.70
N LEU A 122 6.13 -12.12 -2.57
CA LEU A 122 7.15 -11.38 -3.30
C LEU A 122 8.07 -10.65 -2.31
N GLY A 123 9.13 -11.32 -1.89
CA GLY A 123 10.03 -10.80 -0.87
C GLY A 123 9.31 -10.60 0.47
N VAL A 124 9.28 -9.39 0.98
CA VAL A 124 8.60 -9.05 2.24
C VAL A 124 7.08 -8.91 2.10
N ASN A 125 6.57 -8.83 0.87
CA ASN A 125 5.15 -8.60 0.62
C ASN A 125 4.39 -9.89 0.36
N ASN A 126 3.24 -10.04 1.00
CA ASN A 126 2.22 -11.00 0.64
C ASN A 126 1.15 -10.34 -0.25
N ILE A 127 0.73 -11.07 -1.28
CA ILE A 127 -0.35 -10.67 -2.18
C ILE A 127 -1.40 -11.75 -2.11
N CYS A 128 -2.61 -11.36 -1.70
CA CYS A 128 -3.78 -12.25 -1.65
C CYS A 128 -4.83 -11.74 -2.62
N ALA A 129 -5.31 -12.59 -3.50
CA ALA A 129 -6.25 -12.25 -4.53
C ALA A 129 -7.49 -13.15 -4.48
N ARG A 130 -8.67 -12.55 -4.60
CA ARG A 130 -9.94 -13.27 -4.73
C ARG A 130 -10.87 -12.59 -5.73
N TYR A 131 -11.86 -13.33 -6.17
CA TYR A 131 -12.89 -12.86 -7.06
C TYR A 131 -14.26 -12.98 -6.39
N GLN A 132 -15.06 -11.93 -6.48
CA GLN A 132 -16.43 -11.92 -5.96
C GLN A 132 -17.29 -10.95 -6.76
N ASN A 133 -18.49 -11.38 -7.16
CA ASN A 133 -19.52 -10.56 -7.81
C ASN A 133 -19.03 -9.73 -9.01
N GLY A 134 -18.15 -10.28 -9.83
CA GLY A 134 -17.61 -9.56 -10.99
C GLY A 134 -16.39 -8.70 -10.70
N TYR A 135 -15.91 -8.68 -9.43
CA TYR A 135 -14.79 -7.85 -9.01
C TYR A 135 -13.57 -8.68 -8.62
N GLN A 136 -12.42 -8.20 -9.03
CA GLN A 136 -11.12 -8.64 -8.51
C GLN A 136 -10.83 -7.85 -7.24
N ILE A 137 -10.56 -8.55 -6.15
CA ILE A 137 -10.09 -8.01 -4.88
C ILE A 137 -8.65 -8.47 -4.69
N MET A 138 -7.75 -7.55 -4.38
CA MET A 138 -6.35 -7.84 -4.13
C MET A 138 -5.86 -7.09 -2.90
N ALA A 139 -5.34 -7.82 -1.91
CA ALA A 139 -4.63 -7.28 -0.77
C ALA A 139 -3.12 -7.43 -0.99
N VAL A 140 -2.35 -6.37 -0.76
CA VAL A 140 -0.90 -6.34 -0.96
C VAL A 140 -0.26 -5.60 0.21
N GLY A 141 0.67 -6.23 0.90
CA GLY A 141 1.37 -5.59 2.00
C GLY A 141 2.44 -6.45 2.65
N SER A 142 3.31 -5.79 3.39
CA SER A 142 4.34 -6.41 4.23
C SER A 142 3.73 -6.86 5.56
N VAL A 143 2.80 -7.81 5.47
CA VAL A 143 2.01 -8.34 6.58
C VAL A 143 1.97 -9.86 6.51
N PRO A 144 1.74 -10.59 7.62
CA PRO A 144 1.58 -12.04 7.60
C PRO A 144 0.49 -12.49 6.60
N LEU A 145 0.66 -13.68 6.01
CA LEU A 145 -0.28 -14.22 5.01
C LEU A 145 -1.71 -14.29 5.55
N ILE A 146 -1.89 -14.66 6.82
CA ILE A 146 -3.22 -14.71 7.46
C ILE A 146 -3.89 -13.33 7.48
N THR A 147 -3.11 -12.28 7.77
CA THR A 147 -3.60 -10.89 7.76
C THR A 147 -3.95 -10.46 6.35
N CYS A 148 -3.11 -10.79 5.36
CA CYS A 148 -3.35 -10.51 3.95
C CYS A 148 -4.66 -11.17 3.46
N ASN A 149 -4.88 -12.43 3.80
CA ASN A 149 -6.12 -13.15 3.48
C ASN A 149 -7.35 -12.50 4.13
N ASN A 150 -7.27 -12.19 5.43
CA ASN A 150 -8.36 -11.54 6.17
C ASN A 150 -8.77 -10.21 5.51
N PHE A 151 -7.80 -9.41 5.04
CA PHE A 151 -8.10 -8.18 4.30
C PHE A 151 -8.78 -8.45 2.96
N SER A 152 -8.31 -9.43 2.19
CA SER A 152 -8.96 -9.78 0.92
C SER A 152 -10.39 -10.26 1.12
N GLU A 153 -10.70 -10.86 2.26
CA GLU A 153 -12.01 -11.38 2.65
C GLU A 153 -12.93 -10.35 3.31
N SER A 154 -12.38 -9.20 3.74
CA SER A 154 -13.14 -8.16 4.45
C SER A 154 -14.16 -7.44 3.58
N ILE A 155 -14.07 -7.54 2.24
CA ILE A 155 -14.98 -6.87 1.30
C ILE A 155 -16.23 -7.72 1.08
N LYS A 156 -17.39 -7.06 1.16
CA LYS A 156 -18.70 -7.59 0.72
C LYS A 156 -19.44 -6.59 -0.17
N PHE A 157 -20.16 -7.14 -1.15
CA PHE A 157 -20.99 -6.43 -2.12
C PHE A 157 -22.46 -6.60 -1.79
#